data_96547a671b7d9909eeab6fbb5f4aee1c
#
_entry.id   96547a671b7d9909eeab6fbb5f4aee1c
#
_cell.length_a   1.000
_cell.length_b   1.000
_cell.length_c   1.000
_cell.angle_alpha   90.00
_cell.angle_beta   90.00
_cell.angle_gamma   90.00
#
_symmetry.space_group_name_H-M   'P 1'
#
loop_
_entity.id
_entity.type
_entity.pdbx_description
1 polymer ?
#
loop_
_entity_poly.entity_id
_entity_poly.type
_entity_poly.pdbx_seq_one_letter_code
_entity_poly.pdbx_strand_id
1 'polypeptide(L)'
;QKNRWPFIIFLEGDGARRDEPLLPPPIINYTRARWDVLEGLTELSGWVPTISIVTGDSHDGHAAIAFLTDLVIATKGSSIGSINATRVTSRSSEELANRGEVDVIADDTVDAIRTCKSLLSLWYESVNEFEEPDEAANISSIVPPNRRRQYDMRKVINAFADKNSTLEVGSRWGSSMVTAFAKLYGRSVGIIANQPMSARAGAIDSAAADKASRFIECC
;
A
#
# COMPACT_ATOMS: atom_id res chain seq x y z
N GLN A 1 16.45 13.80 2.19
CA GLN A 1 17.54 12.80 2.09
C GLN A 1 18.47 12.81 3.33
N LYS A 2 18.96 13.98 3.81
CA LYS A 2 19.94 14.05 4.90
C LYS A 2 19.53 13.33 6.20
N ASN A 3 18.25 13.41 6.57
CA ASN A 3 17.79 12.92 7.88
C ASN A 3 17.14 11.53 7.80
N ARG A 4 16.94 10.98 6.62
CA ARG A 4 16.25 9.70 6.37
C ARG A 4 14.90 9.57 7.11
N TRP A 5 14.16 10.67 7.17
CA TRP A 5 12.82 10.66 7.74
C TRP A 5 11.81 10.08 6.74
N PRO A 6 10.85 9.27 7.20
CA PRO A 6 9.73 8.85 6.35
C PRO A 6 8.95 10.07 5.88
N PHE A 7 8.40 9.98 4.70
CA PHE A 7 7.55 11.03 4.15
C PHE A 7 6.09 10.53 4.10
N ILE A 8 5.20 11.28 4.75
CA ILE A 8 3.77 10.98 4.78
C ILE A 8 3.04 12.19 4.24
N ILE A 9 2.12 11.98 3.32
CA ILE A 9 1.27 13.02 2.78
C ILE A 9 -0.20 12.65 2.88
N PHE A 10 -1.01 13.57 3.39
CA PHE A 10 -2.46 13.47 3.36
C PHE A 10 -2.97 14.17 2.11
N LEU A 11 -3.84 13.51 1.38
CA LEU A 11 -4.35 13.96 0.10
C LEU A 11 -5.87 13.99 0.12
N GLU A 12 -6.39 15.19 -0.13
CA GLU A 12 -7.80 15.45 -0.36
C GLU A 12 -7.92 16.73 -1.18
N GLY A 13 -8.58 16.68 -2.32
CA GLY A 13 -8.79 17.84 -3.16
C GLY A 13 -9.39 17.50 -4.53
N ASP A 14 -10.41 18.25 -4.91
CA ASP A 14 -11.21 18.03 -6.13
C ASP A 14 -10.49 18.37 -7.44
N GLY A 15 -9.23 18.77 -7.40
CA GLY A 15 -8.51 19.19 -8.61
C GLY A 15 -8.89 20.60 -9.09
N ALA A 16 -8.85 20.81 -10.40
CA ALA A 16 -9.20 22.11 -10.99
C ALA A 16 -10.71 22.36 -10.97
N ARG A 17 -11.11 23.59 -10.67
CA ARG A 17 -12.52 24.01 -10.70
C ARG A 17 -13.09 23.88 -12.11
N ARG A 18 -14.20 23.20 -12.28
CA ARG A 18 -14.83 22.93 -13.58
C ARG A 18 -15.35 24.16 -14.28
N ASP A 19 -15.74 25.18 -13.51
CA ASP A 19 -16.42 26.40 -13.99
C ASP A 19 -15.47 27.58 -14.22
N GLU A 20 -14.22 27.45 -13.83
CA GLU A 20 -13.23 28.46 -14.17
C GLU A 20 -12.64 28.17 -15.55
N PRO A 21 -12.72 29.15 -16.50
CA PRO A 21 -11.95 29.01 -17.72
C PRO A 21 -10.49 28.78 -17.30
N LEU A 22 -9.85 27.81 -17.90
CA LEU A 22 -8.42 27.57 -17.74
C LEU A 22 -7.70 28.87 -18.12
N LEU A 23 -7.62 29.80 -17.19
CA LEU A 23 -6.70 30.90 -17.31
C LEU A 23 -5.33 30.24 -17.51
N PRO A 24 -4.62 30.58 -18.59
CA PRO A 24 -3.27 30.09 -18.72
C PRO A 24 -2.57 30.41 -17.41
N PRO A 25 -2.06 29.39 -16.69
CA PRO A 25 -1.39 29.67 -15.43
C PRO A 25 -0.33 30.70 -15.70
N PRO A 26 -0.09 31.67 -14.82
CA PRO A 26 1.06 32.54 -14.93
C PRO A 26 2.27 31.62 -15.06
N ILE A 27 2.79 31.57 -16.28
CA ILE A 27 3.62 30.51 -16.85
C ILE A 27 4.87 30.17 -16.04
N ILE A 28 5.24 31.00 -15.07
CA ILE A 28 6.56 30.91 -14.44
C ILE A 28 6.55 30.25 -13.05
N ASN A 29 5.50 30.39 -12.26
CA ASN A 29 5.53 29.91 -10.86
C ASN A 29 4.74 28.61 -10.61
N TYR A 30 3.72 28.33 -11.40
CA TYR A 30 2.85 27.18 -11.17
C TYR A 30 3.46 25.85 -11.68
N THR A 31 4.12 25.92 -12.82
CA THR A 31 4.78 24.75 -13.39
C THR A 31 6.01 24.34 -12.60
N ARG A 32 6.78 25.29 -12.09
CA ARG A 32 8.01 25.03 -11.37
C ARG A 32 7.75 24.40 -9.98
N ALA A 33 6.82 24.96 -9.21
CA ALA A 33 6.46 24.38 -7.91
C ALA A 33 5.87 22.97 -8.02
N ARG A 34 5.14 22.68 -9.09
CA ARG A 34 4.52 21.38 -9.32
C ARG A 34 5.54 20.31 -9.73
N TRP A 35 6.49 20.66 -10.58
CA TRP A 35 7.60 19.80 -10.96
C TRP A 35 8.52 19.54 -9.78
N ASP A 36 8.79 20.53 -8.96
CA ASP A 36 9.65 20.39 -7.78
C ASP A 36 9.10 19.37 -6.77
N VAL A 37 7.78 19.28 -6.60
CA VAL A 37 7.16 18.27 -5.70
C VAL A 37 7.26 16.86 -6.28
N LEU A 38 6.97 16.69 -7.57
CA LEU A 38 7.03 15.38 -8.22
C LEU A 38 8.49 14.90 -8.33
N GLU A 39 9.40 15.80 -8.68
CA GLU A 39 10.83 15.52 -8.73
C GLU A 39 11.35 15.15 -7.34
N GLY A 40 10.98 15.93 -6.31
CA GLY A 40 11.36 15.63 -4.92
C GLY A 40 10.86 14.28 -4.43
N LEU A 41 9.65 13.86 -4.81
CA LEU A 41 9.12 12.53 -4.48
C LEU A 41 9.92 11.41 -5.16
N THR A 42 10.23 11.58 -6.44
CA THR A 42 11.03 10.59 -7.17
C THR A 42 12.46 10.47 -6.61
N GLU A 43 13.04 11.57 -6.14
CA GLU A 43 14.33 11.56 -5.45
C GLU A 43 14.31 10.90 -4.06
N LEU A 44 13.13 10.85 -3.40
CA LEU A 44 12.97 10.18 -2.10
C LEU A 44 12.81 8.67 -2.26
N SER A 45 12.33 8.20 -3.41
CA SER A 45 12.11 6.78 -3.69
C SER A 45 13.39 5.99 -3.50
N GLY A 46 13.29 4.86 -2.76
CA GLY A 46 14.41 4.01 -2.43
C GLY A 46 15.34 4.53 -1.30
N TRP A 47 15.11 5.74 -0.77
CA TRP A 47 15.87 6.29 0.34
C TRP A 47 15.13 6.30 1.67
N VAL A 48 13.85 6.58 1.62
CA VAL A 48 12.94 6.62 2.78
C VAL A 48 11.57 6.13 2.34
N PRO A 49 10.79 5.49 3.23
CA PRO A 49 9.43 5.13 2.90
C PRO A 49 8.60 6.38 2.65
N THR A 50 7.87 6.36 1.56
CA THR A 50 6.91 7.40 1.18
C THR A 50 5.50 6.82 1.19
N ILE A 51 4.59 7.45 1.95
CA ILE A 51 3.23 6.95 2.16
C ILE A 51 2.24 8.07 1.87
N SER A 52 1.29 7.84 0.98
CA SER A 52 0.13 8.70 0.81
C SER A 52 -1.08 8.14 1.55
N ILE A 53 -1.82 9.04 2.20
CA ILE A 53 -3.08 8.76 2.88
C ILE A 53 -4.15 9.59 2.18
N VAL A 54 -5.03 8.90 1.43
CA VAL A 54 -6.13 9.52 0.70
C VAL A 54 -7.40 9.42 1.56
N THR A 55 -7.91 10.57 2.01
CA THR A 55 -9.03 10.65 2.96
C THR A 55 -10.36 11.03 2.31
N GLY A 56 -10.32 11.49 1.08
CA GLY A 56 -11.48 11.90 0.29
C GLY A 56 -11.18 11.89 -1.19
N ASP A 57 -11.86 12.74 -1.95
CA ASP A 57 -11.61 12.86 -3.38
C ASP A 57 -10.23 13.48 -3.63
N SER A 58 -9.43 12.82 -4.45
CA SER A 58 -8.07 13.24 -4.77
C SER A 58 -7.85 13.19 -6.28
N HIS A 59 -7.89 14.36 -6.91
CA HIS A 59 -7.90 14.47 -8.35
C HIS A 59 -6.68 15.22 -8.90
N ASP A 60 -6.36 14.94 -10.16
CA ASP A 60 -5.29 15.58 -10.94
C ASP A 60 -3.92 15.54 -10.25
N GLY A 61 -3.44 16.67 -9.74
CA GLY A 61 -2.15 16.76 -9.08
C GLY A 61 -2.04 15.92 -7.80
N HIS A 62 -3.14 15.82 -7.03
CA HIS A 62 -3.20 14.99 -5.83
C HIS A 62 -3.11 13.50 -6.19
N ALA A 63 -3.82 13.09 -7.24
CA ALA A 63 -3.76 11.72 -7.73
C ALA A 63 -2.34 11.36 -8.23
N ALA A 64 -1.69 12.28 -8.96
CA ALA A 64 -0.32 12.07 -9.41
C ALA A 64 0.65 11.89 -8.23
N ILE A 65 0.50 12.68 -7.17
CA ILE A 65 1.30 12.55 -5.96
C ILE A 65 1.02 11.21 -5.27
N ALA A 66 -0.27 10.80 -5.15
CA ALA A 66 -0.63 9.54 -4.52
C ALA A 66 0.09 8.35 -5.17
N PHE A 67 0.09 8.29 -6.49
CA PHE A 67 0.68 7.17 -7.23
C PHE A 67 2.21 7.22 -7.37
N LEU A 68 2.85 8.30 -6.94
CA LEU A 68 4.31 8.41 -6.87
C LEU A 68 4.89 7.97 -5.52
N THR A 69 4.07 7.74 -4.51
CA THR A 69 4.54 7.21 -3.22
C THR A 69 4.68 5.69 -3.26
N ASP A 70 5.52 5.14 -2.39
CA ASP A 70 5.77 3.70 -2.32
C ASP A 70 4.52 2.91 -1.89
N LEU A 71 3.70 3.50 -1.01
CA LEU A 71 2.45 2.89 -0.52
C LEU A 71 1.31 3.90 -0.49
N VAL A 72 0.14 3.44 -0.93
CA VAL A 72 -1.11 4.20 -0.94
C VAL A 72 -2.11 3.58 0.03
N ILE A 73 -2.45 4.32 1.08
CA ILE A 73 -3.53 3.99 2.01
C ILE A 73 -4.72 4.89 1.63
N ALA A 74 -5.86 4.33 1.32
CA ALA A 74 -7.05 5.10 0.99
C ALA A 74 -8.23 4.72 1.87
N THR A 75 -9.03 5.70 2.26
CA THR A 75 -10.27 5.43 3.03
C THR A 75 -11.36 4.90 2.12
N LYS A 76 -12.26 4.12 2.67
CA LYS A 76 -13.49 3.69 1.99
C LYS A 76 -14.27 4.90 1.48
N GLY A 77 -14.77 4.81 0.26
CA GLY A 77 -15.54 5.88 -0.37
C GLY A 77 -14.74 7.05 -0.90
N SER A 78 -13.41 7.06 -0.74
CA SER A 78 -12.57 8.03 -1.42
C SER A 78 -12.42 7.72 -2.90
N SER A 79 -12.04 8.70 -3.71
CA SER A 79 -11.81 8.52 -5.14
C SER A 79 -10.50 9.16 -5.58
N ILE A 80 -9.83 8.52 -6.54
CA ILE A 80 -8.54 9.00 -7.06
C ILE A 80 -8.58 8.97 -8.59
N GLY A 81 -8.07 10.00 -9.23
CA GLY A 81 -7.99 10.05 -10.68
C GLY A 81 -7.91 11.45 -11.23
N SER A 82 -8.35 11.61 -12.48
CA SER A 82 -8.42 12.92 -13.13
C SER A 82 -9.85 13.30 -13.45
N ILE A 83 -10.18 14.55 -13.18
CA ILE A 83 -11.44 15.16 -13.54
C ILE A 83 -11.14 16.40 -14.39
N ASN A 84 -11.32 16.29 -15.69
CA ASN A 84 -11.25 17.45 -16.58
C ASN A 84 -12.60 17.65 -17.31
N ALA A 85 -12.76 18.79 -17.95
CA ALA A 85 -14.01 19.18 -18.62
C ALA A 85 -14.51 18.18 -19.68
N THR A 86 -13.62 17.36 -20.23
CA THR A 86 -13.90 16.43 -21.33
C THR A 86 -13.88 14.96 -20.92
N ARG A 87 -13.22 14.60 -19.81
CA ARG A 87 -13.06 13.21 -19.41
C ARG A 87 -12.91 13.08 -17.90
N VAL A 88 -13.73 12.21 -17.33
CA VAL A 88 -13.62 11.78 -15.92
C VAL A 88 -12.99 10.39 -15.90
N THR A 89 -11.81 10.27 -15.29
CA THR A 89 -11.11 9.00 -15.08
C THR A 89 -10.92 8.68 -13.61
N SER A 90 -11.64 9.39 -12.74
CA SER A 90 -11.66 9.09 -11.30
C SER A 90 -12.34 7.74 -11.05
N ARG A 91 -11.77 6.98 -10.12
CA ARG A 91 -12.27 5.68 -9.67
C ARG A 91 -12.30 5.63 -8.15
N SER A 92 -13.18 4.80 -7.62
CA SER A 92 -13.20 4.57 -6.18
C SER A 92 -11.91 3.90 -5.72
N SER A 93 -11.53 4.16 -4.48
CA SER A 93 -10.37 3.54 -3.84
C SER A 93 -10.47 2.01 -3.86
N GLU A 94 -11.69 1.44 -3.73
CA GLU A 94 -11.92 0.01 -3.78
C GLU A 94 -11.66 -0.57 -5.18
N GLU A 95 -12.08 0.13 -6.24
CA GLU A 95 -11.77 -0.28 -7.61
C GLU A 95 -10.26 -0.24 -7.86
N LEU A 96 -9.59 0.81 -7.41
CA LEU A 96 -8.15 0.96 -7.53
C LEU A 96 -7.37 -0.10 -6.73
N ALA A 97 -7.87 -0.48 -5.56
CA ALA A 97 -7.28 -1.56 -4.78
C ALA A 97 -7.39 -2.92 -5.48
N ASN A 98 -8.50 -3.16 -6.19
CA ASN A 98 -8.67 -4.38 -7.01
C ASN A 98 -7.75 -4.40 -8.24
N ARG A 99 -7.17 -3.26 -8.60
CA ARG A 99 -6.21 -3.09 -9.70
C ARG A 99 -4.75 -3.00 -9.24
N GLY A 100 -4.52 -2.96 -7.93
CA GLY A 100 -3.20 -2.83 -7.34
C GLY A 100 -2.64 -1.40 -7.32
N GLU A 101 -3.50 -0.41 -7.51
CA GLU A 101 -3.13 1.01 -7.49
C GLU A 101 -3.28 1.62 -6.08
N VAL A 102 -4.05 0.98 -5.20
CA VAL A 102 -4.16 1.27 -3.77
C VAL A 102 -3.76 0.03 -2.99
N ASP A 103 -2.86 0.19 -2.03
CA ASP A 103 -2.26 -0.93 -1.29
C ASP A 103 -3.11 -1.36 -0.10
N VAL A 104 -3.70 -0.41 0.61
CA VAL A 104 -4.54 -0.67 1.79
C VAL A 104 -5.81 0.19 1.76
N ILE A 105 -6.95 -0.44 1.98
CA ILE A 105 -8.22 0.25 2.22
C ILE A 105 -8.45 0.31 3.72
N ALA A 106 -8.51 1.53 4.25
CA ALA A 106 -8.86 1.81 5.63
C ALA A 106 -10.36 2.12 5.79
N ASP A 107 -10.92 1.80 6.94
CA ASP A 107 -12.34 2.06 7.20
C ASP A 107 -12.65 3.55 7.27
N ASP A 108 -11.76 4.31 7.88
CA ASP A 108 -11.82 5.76 8.04
C ASP A 108 -10.42 6.38 8.17
N THR A 109 -10.36 7.69 8.38
CA THR A 109 -9.10 8.42 8.56
C THR A 109 -8.32 7.96 9.80
N VAL A 110 -9.01 7.58 10.88
CA VAL A 110 -8.35 7.11 12.11
C VAL A 110 -7.68 5.76 11.87
N ASP A 111 -8.37 4.88 11.16
CA ASP A 111 -7.83 3.58 10.76
C ASP A 111 -6.66 3.71 9.78
N ALA A 112 -6.76 4.64 8.82
CA ALA A 112 -5.66 4.97 7.90
C ALA A 112 -4.40 5.43 8.64
N ILE A 113 -4.56 6.30 9.64
CA ILE A 113 -3.45 6.76 10.49
C ILE A 113 -2.88 5.61 11.31
N ARG A 114 -3.73 4.73 11.87
CA ARG A 114 -3.29 3.54 12.62
C ARG A 114 -2.47 2.61 11.72
N THR A 115 -2.96 2.34 10.53
CA THR A 115 -2.26 1.53 9.52
C THR A 115 -0.91 2.13 9.15
N CYS A 116 -0.87 3.45 8.91
CA CYS A 116 0.37 4.15 8.61
C CYS A 116 1.38 4.04 9.77
N LYS A 117 0.94 4.22 11.03
CA LYS A 117 1.81 4.04 12.21
C LYS A 117 2.33 2.61 12.30
N SER A 118 1.49 1.61 12.04
CA SER A 118 1.90 0.20 12.04
C SER A 118 2.96 -0.06 10.97
N LEU A 119 2.78 0.47 9.75
CA LEU A 119 3.79 0.40 8.70
C LEU A 119 5.11 1.03 9.14
N LEU A 120 5.07 2.23 9.69
CA LEU A 120 6.29 2.93 10.13
C LEU A 120 7.02 2.18 11.24
N SER A 121 6.30 1.55 12.16
CA SER A 121 6.91 0.74 13.22
C SER A 121 7.66 -0.48 12.67
N LEU A 122 7.26 -0.96 11.49
CA LEU A 122 7.95 -2.04 10.78
C LEU A 122 9.25 -1.57 10.12
N TRP A 123 9.39 -0.30 9.77
CA TRP A 123 10.62 0.23 9.16
C TRP A 123 11.68 0.70 10.15
N TYR A 124 11.26 1.25 11.30
CA TYR A 124 12.17 1.98 12.18
C TYR A 124 12.41 1.35 13.53
N GLU A 125 11.56 0.43 13.96
CA GLU A 125 11.68 -0.17 15.28
C GLU A 125 12.31 -1.56 15.22
N SER A 126 13.53 -1.65 15.74
CA SER A 126 14.09 -2.89 16.26
C SER A 126 13.70 -2.96 17.74
N VAL A 127 12.62 -3.63 18.07
CA VAL A 127 12.17 -3.76 19.46
C VAL A 127 12.90 -4.92 20.10
N ASN A 128 13.51 -4.67 21.26
CA ASN A 128 14.09 -5.75 22.09
C ASN A 128 13.01 -6.60 22.77
N GLU A 129 11.76 -6.14 22.76
CA GLU A 129 10.58 -6.84 23.28
C GLU A 129 9.71 -7.27 22.10
N PHE A 130 9.42 -8.54 22.00
CA PHE A 130 8.50 -9.11 21.02
C PHE A 130 7.52 -10.04 21.73
N GLU A 131 6.31 -10.10 21.22
CA GLU A 131 5.33 -11.08 21.66
C GLU A 131 5.38 -12.28 20.72
N GLU A 132 5.64 -13.45 21.30
CA GLU A 132 5.58 -14.70 20.53
C GLU A 132 4.18 -14.90 19.92
N PRO A 133 4.09 -15.61 18.78
CA PRO A 133 2.80 -15.98 18.19
C PRO A 133 1.94 -16.69 19.23
N ASP A 134 0.63 -16.42 19.23
CA ASP A 134 -0.34 -17.13 20.08
C ASP A 134 -0.31 -18.62 19.76
N GLU A 135 0.29 -19.40 20.65
CA GLU A 135 0.66 -20.80 20.51
C GLU A 135 1.51 -21.02 19.25
N ALA A 136 2.66 -21.64 19.37
CA ALA A 136 3.37 -22.19 18.23
C ALA A 136 2.38 -23.12 17.51
N ALA A 137 1.46 -22.49 16.79
CA ALA A 137 0.36 -23.16 16.12
C ALA A 137 1.05 -24.23 15.29
N ASN A 138 0.79 -25.46 15.59
CA ASN A 138 1.41 -26.57 14.89
C ASN A 138 1.13 -26.35 13.40
N ILE A 139 2.08 -25.75 12.69
CA ILE A 139 1.95 -25.42 11.25
C ILE A 139 1.46 -26.63 10.48
N SER A 140 1.83 -27.84 10.95
CA SER A 140 1.34 -29.10 10.39
C SER A 140 -0.17 -29.29 10.55
N SER A 141 -0.82 -28.60 11.48
CA SER A 141 -2.30 -28.62 11.57
C SER A 141 -2.98 -27.66 10.61
N ILE A 142 -2.27 -26.58 10.19
CA ILE A 142 -2.75 -25.60 9.21
C ILE A 142 -2.55 -26.13 7.78
N VAL A 143 -1.38 -26.70 7.51
CA VAL A 143 -1.03 -27.27 6.20
C VAL A 143 -1.49 -28.72 6.15
N PRO A 144 -2.54 -29.06 5.37
CA PRO A 144 -3.07 -30.41 5.34
C PRO A 144 -2.06 -31.38 4.70
N PRO A 145 -1.95 -32.62 5.24
CA PRO A 145 -1.09 -33.66 4.64
C PRO A 145 -1.49 -34.01 3.18
N ASN A 146 -2.76 -33.86 2.88
CA ASN A 146 -3.27 -34.06 1.53
C ASN A 146 -2.98 -32.84 0.65
N ARG A 147 -2.03 -32.95 -0.27
CA ARG A 147 -1.60 -31.90 -1.21
C ARG A 147 -2.71 -31.31 -2.10
N ARG A 148 -3.86 -31.97 -2.20
CA ARG A 148 -5.02 -31.47 -2.96
C ARG A 148 -5.93 -30.56 -2.13
N ARG A 149 -5.73 -30.49 -0.82
CA ARG A 149 -6.50 -29.58 0.04
C ARG A 149 -5.82 -28.22 0.07
N GLN A 150 -6.61 -27.22 -0.22
CA GLN A 150 -6.19 -25.82 -0.11
C GLN A 150 -6.14 -25.38 1.37
N TYR A 151 -5.27 -24.43 1.66
CA TYR A 151 -5.15 -23.80 2.97
C TYR A 151 -4.83 -22.30 2.79
N ASP A 152 -5.16 -21.51 3.80
CA ASP A 152 -4.87 -20.07 3.80
C ASP A 152 -3.45 -19.83 4.30
N MET A 153 -2.60 -19.31 3.41
CA MET A 153 -1.21 -18.99 3.72
C MET A 153 -1.10 -17.89 4.79
N ARG A 154 -2.09 -17.00 4.92
CA ARG A 154 -2.13 -16.00 5.99
C ARG A 154 -2.10 -16.61 7.38
N LYS A 155 -2.78 -17.74 7.57
CA LYS A 155 -2.76 -18.48 8.83
C LYS A 155 -1.37 -19.06 9.13
N VAL A 156 -0.67 -19.52 8.10
CA VAL A 156 0.71 -20.00 8.25
C VAL A 156 1.62 -18.84 8.63
N ILE A 157 1.51 -17.70 7.96
CA ILE A 157 2.30 -16.50 8.28
C ILE A 157 2.07 -16.07 9.73
N ASN A 158 0.82 -15.95 10.15
CA ASN A 158 0.47 -15.55 11.52
C ASN A 158 0.91 -16.57 12.58
N ALA A 159 1.12 -17.84 12.22
CA ALA A 159 1.58 -18.87 13.12
C ALA A 159 3.08 -18.78 13.47
N PHE A 160 3.87 -18.05 12.70
CA PHE A 160 5.30 -17.85 12.97
C PHE A 160 5.72 -16.40 13.14
N ALA A 161 4.89 -15.45 12.68
CA ALA A 161 5.14 -14.02 12.89
C ALA A 161 4.81 -13.62 14.33
N ASP A 162 5.48 -12.60 14.85
CA ASP A 162 5.20 -12.02 16.15
C ASP A 162 3.73 -11.59 16.21
N LYS A 163 3.12 -11.73 17.37
CA LYS A 163 1.69 -11.46 17.58
C LYS A 163 1.32 -10.05 17.09
N ASN A 164 0.24 -9.95 16.32
CA ASN A 164 -0.29 -8.69 15.79
C ASN A 164 0.70 -7.85 14.96
N SER A 165 1.79 -8.45 14.47
CA SER A 165 2.80 -7.73 13.68
C SER A 165 2.57 -7.80 12.18
N THR A 166 1.71 -8.68 11.70
CA THR A 166 1.49 -8.90 10.26
C THR A 166 0.59 -7.83 9.67
N LEU A 167 1.07 -7.16 8.62
CA LEU A 167 0.30 -6.21 7.83
C LEU A 167 0.41 -6.57 6.34
N GLU A 168 -0.71 -7.05 5.77
CA GLU A 168 -0.79 -7.40 4.36
C GLU A 168 -1.02 -6.15 3.51
N VAL A 169 -0.26 -6.00 2.42
CA VAL A 169 -0.42 -4.95 1.41
C VAL A 169 -0.86 -5.54 0.09
N GLY A 170 -1.66 -4.80 -0.67
CA GLY A 170 -2.21 -5.27 -1.94
C GLY A 170 -3.13 -6.49 -1.82
N SER A 171 -3.84 -6.65 -0.71
CA SER A 171 -4.66 -7.84 -0.42
C SER A 171 -5.77 -8.10 -1.43
N ARG A 172 -6.24 -7.07 -2.14
CA ARG A 172 -7.34 -7.15 -3.12
C ARG A 172 -6.87 -7.44 -4.54
N TRP A 173 -5.57 -7.36 -4.81
CA TRP A 173 -4.98 -7.58 -6.13
C TRP A 173 -4.02 -8.76 -6.12
N GLY A 174 -3.83 -9.44 -7.26
CA GLY A 174 -2.90 -10.57 -7.36
C GLY A 174 -3.15 -11.63 -6.28
N SER A 175 -4.40 -12.08 -6.12
CA SER A 175 -4.87 -12.90 -5.00
C SER A 175 -4.16 -14.25 -4.83
N SER A 176 -3.41 -14.71 -5.85
CA SER A 176 -2.60 -15.92 -5.77
C SER A 176 -1.27 -15.73 -5.02
N MET A 177 -0.98 -14.47 -4.62
CA MET A 177 0.20 -14.09 -3.86
C MET A 177 -0.20 -13.27 -2.63
N VAL A 178 0.38 -13.57 -1.48
CA VAL A 178 0.33 -12.75 -0.26
C VAL A 178 1.63 -11.95 -0.20
N THR A 179 1.52 -10.65 0.02
CA THR A 179 2.64 -9.76 0.32
C THR A 179 2.35 -9.07 1.65
N ALA A 180 3.22 -9.22 2.62
CA ALA A 180 3.00 -8.68 3.95
C ALA A 180 4.31 -8.23 4.60
N PHE A 181 4.23 -7.15 5.35
CA PHE A 181 5.24 -6.84 6.37
C PHE A 181 4.87 -7.55 7.67
N ALA A 182 5.89 -8.00 8.41
CA ALA A 182 5.71 -8.63 9.70
C ALA A 182 6.96 -8.44 10.57
N LYS A 183 6.88 -8.86 11.83
CA LYS A 183 8.06 -9.01 12.69
C LYS A 183 8.30 -10.49 12.99
N LEU A 184 9.57 -10.86 13.08
CA LEU A 184 10.06 -12.15 13.55
C LEU A 184 11.09 -11.89 14.64
N TYR A 185 10.76 -12.25 15.87
CA TYR A 185 11.60 -11.96 17.05
C TYR A 185 11.97 -10.46 17.12
N GLY A 186 10.97 -9.58 16.94
CA GLY A 186 11.14 -8.13 16.94
C GLY A 186 11.80 -7.53 15.69
N ARG A 187 12.26 -8.34 14.75
CA ARG A 187 12.90 -7.88 13.51
C ARG A 187 11.90 -7.80 12.36
N SER A 188 11.87 -6.68 11.69
CA SER A 188 11.01 -6.47 10.53
C SER A 188 11.45 -7.30 9.33
N VAL A 189 10.49 -7.92 8.68
CA VAL A 189 10.67 -8.75 7.49
C VAL A 189 9.59 -8.46 6.46
N GLY A 190 9.93 -8.56 5.18
CA GLY A 190 8.96 -8.66 4.09
C GLY A 190 8.69 -10.13 3.79
N ILE A 191 7.42 -10.49 3.66
CA ILE A 191 6.98 -11.86 3.38
C ILE A 191 6.26 -11.89 2.04
N ILE A 192 6.72 -12.78 1.15
CA ILE A 192 6.05 -13.10 -0.10
C ILE A 192 5.73 -14.59 -0.08
N ALA A 193 4.47 -14.94 -0.29
CA ALA A 193 4.06 -16.34 -0.25
C ALA A 193 2.90 -16.61 -1.22
N ASN A 194 2.92 -17.78 -1.85
CA ASN A 194 1.80 -18.23 -2.66
C ASN A 194 0.57 -18.48 -1.81
N GLN A 195 -0.62 -18.13 -2.32
CA GLN A 195 -1.90 -18.35 -1.64
C GLN A 195 -2.67 -19.52 -2.25
N PRO A 196 -2.57 -20.73 -1.66
CA PRO A 196 -3.27 -21.92 -2.18
C PRO A 196 -4.79 -21.80 -2.20
N MET A 197 -5.38 -20.97 -1.34
CA MET A 197 -6.83 -20.72 -1.33
C MET A 197 -7.31 -19.81 -2.47
N SER A 198 -6.41 -19.23 -3.25
CA SER A 198 -6.82 -18.42 -4.40
C SER A 198 -7.49 -19.28 -5.48
N ALA A 199 -8.25 -18.63 -6.36
CA ALA A 199 -8.89 -19.29 -7.50
C ALA A 199 -7.91 -20.04 -8.41
N ARG A 200 -6.63 -19.65 -8.41
CA ARG A 200 -5.54 -20.28 -9.15
C ARG A 200 -4.68 -21.22 -8.31
N ALA A 201 -5.13 -21.57 -7.11
CA ALA A 201 -4.43 -22.48 -6.20
C ALA A 201 -2.96 -22.10 -5.93
N GLY A 202 -2.66 -20.79 -5.89
CA GLY A 202 -1.31 -20.26 -5.67
C GLY A 202 -0.41 -20.24 -6.90
N ALA A 203 -0.93 -20.54 -8.10
CA ALA A 203 -0.16 -20.36 -9.33
C ALA A 203 0.09 -18.85 -9.59
N ILE A 204 1.33 -18.53 -9.91
CA ILE A 204 1.74 -17.14 -10.16
C ILE A 204 1.22 -16.73 -11.54
N ASP A 205 0.37 -15.71 -11.56
CA ASP A 205 -0.05 -15.00 -12.77
C ASP A 205 0.67 -13.64 -12.89
N SER A 206 0.41 -12.90 -13.95
CA SER A 206 1.03 -11.59 -14.18
C SER A 206 0.78 -10.63 -13.01
N ALA A 207 -0.47 -10.56 -12.51
CA ALA A 207 -0.81 -9.69 -11.39
C ALA A 207 -0.06 -10.08 -10.09
N ALA A 208 0.09 -11.37 -9.83
CA ALA A 208 0.86 -11.85 -8.69
C ALA A 208 2.37 -11.56 -8.83
N ALA A 209 2.90 -11.71 -10.05
CA ALA A 209 4.30 -11.39 -10.33
C ALA A 209 4.59 -9.89 -10.16
N ASP A 210 3.74 -9.04 -10.74
CA ASP A 210 3.85 -7.59 -10.61
C ASP A 210 3.73 -7.13 -9.14
N LYS A 211 2.77 -7.70 -8.40
CA LYS A 211 2.61 -7.45 -6.96
C LYS A 211 3.86 -7.81 -6.17
N ALA A 212 4.43 -8.98 -6.43
CA ALA A 212 5.65 -9.42 -5.77
C ALA A 212 6.84 -8.52 -6.12
N SER A 213 7.00 -8.12 -7.38
CA SER A 213 8.07 -7.22 -7.83
C SER A 213 8.00 -5.87 -7.11
N ARG A 214 6.84 -5.22 -7.12
CA ARG A 214 6.64 -3.95 -6.40
C ARG A 214 6.93 -4.06 -4.90
N PHE A 215 6.51 -5.17 -4.29
CA PHE A 215 6.76 -5.38 -2.86
C PHE A 215 8.25 -5.58 -2.55
N ILE A 216 8.99 -6.30 -3.41
CA ILE A 216 10.45 -6.46 -3.28
C ILE A 216 11.15 -5.10 -3.38
N GLU A 217 10.76 -4.28 -4.35
CA GLU A 217 11.32 -2.93 -4.52
C GLU A 217 11.05 -2.04 -3.29
N CYS A 218 9.86 -2.13 -2.71
CA CYS A 218 9.51 -1.42 -1.49
C CYS A 218 10.36 -1.87 -0.28
N CYS A 219 10.66 -3.17 -0.18
CA CYS A 219 11.55 -3.70 0.87
C CYS A 219 13.01 -3.29 0.70
#